data_b612bb5f492ddd2dc3fdebc8ba37126f
#
_entry.id   b612bb5f492ddd2dc3fdebc8ba37126f
#
_cell.length_a   1.000
_cell.length_b   1.000
_cell.length_c   1.000
_cell.angle_alpha   90.00
_cell.angle_beta   90.00
_cell.angle_gamma   90.00
#
_symmetry.space_group_name_H-M   'P 1'
#
loop_
_entity.id
_entity.type
_entity.pdbx_description
1 polymer ?
#
loop_
_entity_poly.entity_id
_entity_poly.type
_entity_poly.pdbx_seq_one_letter_code
_entity_poly.pdbx_strand_id
1 'polypeptide(L)'
;TAGGYSFYKDARLRRITRYRYNNVPIDMGGRYFYINENGTVWNPGWSPVKTELDFYECRHGMGYTIITGKKNDLKAQVTFFVPQDYDGEVQQLVLTNEGSEAKEFSLFSFAEWCLWDAQDDSNNFQRNFSTGRVEVEGSVIYHKTEYRDRRDHYAFYSVNDTIDGYDTDRDEFIGLYNGFNNPQAVLAGKANDSFADGWAPIASHYKKIKLNPGESKTLVFVLGYVEMPVNEKFLADGKTINKVKAKAMIEKYDSAEKFAAGMAELRAYWDKLLSILNVDTPDEKVNRMVNIWNQYQCMVTFNLSRSASYFESGIGRGMGFRDSNQDILGFVHQIPDRAKERIIDIASTQFPDGGCYHQYQPLTKKGNADIGGDFSDDPLWLILSVSAYI
;
A
#
# COMPACT_ATOMS: atom_id res chain seq x y z
N THR A 1 9.73 9.17 3.46
CA THR A 1 9.08 8.67 4.67
C THR A 1 8.36 7.37 4.39
N ALA A 2 8.25 6.49 5.37
CA ALA A 2 7.54 5.22 5.24
C ALA A 2 6.00 5.38 5.33
N GLY A 3 5.51 6.59 5.59
CA GLY A 3 4.10 6.90 5.57
C GLY A 3 3.54 6.78 4.16
N GLY A 4 2.40 6.18 4.02
CA GLY A 4 1.72 5.99 2.77
C GLY A 4 0.43 5.25 3.02
N TYR A 5 -0.27 4.93 1.97
CA TYR A 5 -1.49 4.15 2.10
C TYR A 5 -1.55 3.05 1.06
N SER A 6 -2.23 1.98 1.40
CA SER A 6 -2.49 0.85 0.52
C SER A 6 -3.97 0.83 0.14
N PHE A 7 -4.24 0.49 -1.12
CA PHE A 7 -5.60 0.34 -1.64
C PHE A 7 -5.65 -0.75 -2.71
N TYR A 8 -6.84 -1.26 -2.96
CA TYR A 8 -7.09 -2.25 -4.00
C TYR A 8 -8.00 -1.64 -5.08
N LYS A 9 -7.50 -1.51 -6.30
CA LYS A 9 -8.18 -0.97 -7.50
C LYS A 9 -8.72 0.47 -7.37
N ASP A 10 -9.32 0.84 -6.26
CA ASP A 10 -9.94 2.15 -6.03
C ASP A 10 -9.45 2.77 -4.73
N ALA A 11 -8.82 3.93 -4.83
CA ALA A 11 -8.18 4.60 -3.70
C ALA A 11 -9.18 5.13 -2.66
N ARG A 12 -10.43 5.31 -3.03
CA ARG A 12 -11.50 5.72 -2.12
C ARG A 12 -12.22 4.51 -1.53
N LEU A 13 -12.77 3.65 -2.39
CA LEU A 13 -13.74 2.64 -2.02
C LEU A 13 -13.14 1.31 -1.55
N ARG A 14 -11.84 1.11 -1.77
CA ARG A 14 -11.07 -0.07 -1.35
C ARG A 14 -9.77 0.31 -0.67
N ARG A 15 -9.82 1.36 0.15
CA ARG A 15 -8.68 1.79 0.99
C ARG A 15 -8.44 0.77 2.09
N ILE A 16 -7.22 0.27 2.19
CA ILE A 16 -6.82 -0.73 3.18
C ILE A 16 -6.26 -0.04 4.43
N THR A 17 -5.25 0.81 4.24
CA THR A 17 -4.65 1.53 5.36
C THR A 17 -5.09 2.98 5.38
N ARG A 18 -5.20 3.52 6.59
CA ARG A 18 -5.65 4.91 6.80
C ARG A 18 -4.58 5.89 6.39
N TYR A 19 -5.00 6.92 5.68
CA TYR A 19 -4.22 8.12 5.39
C TYR A 19 -5.15 9.32 5.34
N ARG A 20 -4.83 10.36 6.08
CA ARG A 20 -5.62 11.60 6.12
C ARG A 20 -4.75 12.75 5.67
N TYR A 21 -5.09 13.32 4.53
CA TYR A 21 -4.36 14.42 3.92
C TYR A 21 -4.28 15.69 4.80
N ASN A 22 -5.36 15.99 5.50
CA ASN A 22 -5.46 17.21 6.31
C ASN A 22 -4.87 17.08 7.72
N ASN A 23 -4.18 16.01 8.02
CA ASN A 23 -3.49 15.88 9.29
C ASN A 23 -2.30 16.83 9.37
N VAL A 24 -2.15 17.50 10.50
CA VAL A 24 -0.99 18.33 10.81
C VAL A 24 -0.35 17.78 12.09
N PRO A 25 0.91 17.37 12.06
CA PRO A 25 1.79 17.27 10.89
C PRO A 25 1.37 16.19 9.88
N ILE A 26 1.72 16.40 8.61
CA ILE A 26 1.47 15.47 7.51
C ILE A 26 2.24 14.15 7.73
N ASP A 27 1.83 13.07 7.07
CA ASP A 27 2.38 11.70 7.17
C ASP A 27 2.06 10.97 8.48
N MET A 28 0.92 11.25 9.05
CA MET A 28 0.38 10.50 10.19
C MET A 28 -0.61 9.45 9.71
N GLY A 29 -0.42 8.24 10.12
CA GLY A 29 -1.20 7.07 9.67
C GLY A 29 -0.45 6.24 8.61
N GLY A 30 -1.05 5.15 8.15
CA GLY A 30 -0.41 4.21 7.23
C GLY A 30 0.29 3.06 7.94
N ARG A 31 1.55 2.81 7.63
CA ARG A 31 2.31 1.68 8.16
C ARG A 31 3.73 2.09 8.56
N TYR A 32 4.21 1.57 9.69
CA TYR A 32 5.50 1.90 10.26
C TYR A 32 6.17 0.69 10.91
N PHE A 33 7.49 0.77 11.07
CA PHE A 33 8.26 -0.05 11.99
C PHE A 33 8.85 0.86 13.06
N TYR A 34 8.70 0.48 14.31
CA TYR A 34 9.31 1.16 15.45
C TYR A 34 10.34 0.24 16.09
N ILE A 35 11.46 0.80 16.49
CA ILE A 35 12.50 0.12 17.22
C ILE A 35 12.71 0.87 18.52
N ASN A 36 12.70 0.15 19.65
CA ASN A 36 13.07 0.67 20.95
C ASN A 36 14.28 -0.09 21.48
N GLU A 37 15.42 0.58 21.49
CA GLU A 37 16.67 0.08 22.08
C GLU A 37 16.93 0.85 23.35
N ASN A 38 16.70 0.22 24.52
CA ASN A 38 16.97 0.81 25.84
C ASN A 38 16.36 2.20 26.04
N GLY A 39 15.15 2.45 25.57
CA GLY A 39 14.46 3.74 25.66
C GLY A 39 14.73 4.69 24.50
N THR A 40 15.69 4.39 23.64
CA THR A 40 15.88 5.13 22.37
C THR A 40 14.91 4.58 21.35
N VAL A 41 13.87 5.36 21.03
CA VAL A 41 12.86 4.98 20.04
C VAL A 41 13.16 5.66 18.71
N TRP A 42 13.10 4.89 17.63
CA TRP A 42 13.32 5.39 16.27
C TRP A 42 12.60 4.56 15.21
N ASN A 43 12.54 5.10 13.98
CA ASN A 43 11.97 4.42 12.81
C ASN A 43 13.02 4.33 11.70
N PRO A 44 13.09 3.24 10.92
CA PRO A 44 13.98 3.16 9.75
C PRO A 44 13.76 4.30 8.75
N GLY A 45 12.50 4.75 8.59
CA GLY A 45 12.10 5.88 7.73
C GLY A 45 12.20 7.26 8.38
N TRP A 46 12.82 7.41 9.55
CA TRP A 46 12.91 8.63 10.35
C TRP A 46 11.56 9.09 10.94
N SER A 47 10.54 9.29 10.13
CA SER A 47 9.17 9.63 10.57
C SER A 47 8.39 8.35 10.94
N PRO A 48 7.50 8.40 11.93
CA PRO A 48 6.95 9.57 12.63
C PRO A 48 7.72 10.01 13.88
N VAL A 49 8.62 9.19 14.44
CA VAL A 49 9.33 9.51 15.70
C VAL A 49 10.28 10.68 15.53
N LYS A 50 10.94 10.77 14.38
CA LYS A 50 11.89 11.85 14.02
C LYS A 50 13.15 11.89 14.88
N THR A 51 13.51 10.80 15.52
CA THR A 51 14.81 10.66 16.18
C THR A 51 15.91 10.80 15.13
N GLU A 52 16.93 11.58 15.42
CA GLU A 52 18.08 11.75 14.54
C GLU A 52 18.76 10.39 14.31
N LEU A 53 18.95 10.06 13.03
CA LEU A 53 19.58 8.82 12.61
C LEU A 53 21.06 9.04 12.29
N ASP A 54 21.90 8.07 12.58
CA ASP A 54 23.32 8.09 12.23
C ASP A 54 23.54 7.91 10.73
N PHE A 55 22.57 7.24 10.07
CA PHE A 55 22.51 7.09 8.61
C PHE A 55 21.05 6.96 8.16
N TYR A 56 20.73 7.57 7.01
CA TYR A 56 19.46 7.43 6.34
C TYR A 56 19.63 7.40 4.83
N GLU A 57 19.00 6.44 4.18
CA GLU A 57 18.91 6.38 2.72
C GLU A 57 17.53 5.89 2.29
N CYS A 58 17.00 6.48 1.24
CA CYS A 58 15.80 5.99 0.57
C CYS A 58 16.09 5.81 -0.92
N ARG A 59 15.91 4.60 -1.42
CA ARG A 59 16.06 4.26 -2.85
C ARG A 59 14.71 3.84 -3.41
N HIS A 60 14.30 4.52 -4.46
CA HIS A 60 13.13 4.11 -5.25
C HIS A 60 13.59 3.40 -6.52
N GLY A 61 13.06 2.22 -6.74
CA GLY A 61 13.18 1.48 -7.98
C GLY A 61 11.83 1.34 -8.68
N MET A 62 11.82 0.62 -9.77
CA MET A 62 10.59 0.35 -10.52
C MET A 62 9.74 -0.67 -9.77
N GLY A 63 8.66 -0.18 -9.14
CA GLY A 63 7.73 -0.98 -8.36
C GLY A 63 8.20 -1.38 -6.96
N TYR A 64 9.33 -0.85 -6.46
CA TYR A 64 9.81 -1.11 -5.11
C TYR A 64 10.47 0.12 -4.47
N THR A 65 10.54 0.11 -3.14
CA THR A 65 11.24 1.12 -2.35
C THR A 65 12.07 0.44 -1.28
N ILE A 66 13.31 0.89 -1.10
CA ILE A 66 14.22 0.46 -0.03
C ILE A 66 14.48 1.65 0.87
N ILE A 67 14.21 1.50 2.16
CA ILE A 67 14.52 2.50 3.18
C ILE A 67 15.52 1.88 4.15
N THR A 68 16.65 2.55 4.33
CA THR A 68 17.68 2.14 5.27
C THR A 68 17.88 3.23 6.32
N GLY A 69 17.68 2.89 7.57
CA GLY A 69 18.02 3.71 8.73
C GLY A 69 19.04 3.01 9.61
N LYS A 70 19.91 3.78 10.26
CA LYS A 70 20.86 3.28 11.26
C LYS A 70 20.82 4.17 12.48
N LYS A 71 20.81 3.58 13.67
CA LYS A 71 20.94 4.23 14.96
C LYS A 71 21.74 3.35 15.90
N ASN A 72 22.76 3.94 16.58
CA ASN A 72 23.59 3.22 17.55
C ASN A 72 24.12 1.87 17.03
N ASP A 73 24.66 1.84 15.81
CA ASP A 73 25.14 0.63 15.14
C ASP A 73 24.07 -0.49 14.87
N LEU A 74 22.83 -0.22 15.16
CA LEU A 74 21.73 -1.06 14.69
C LEU A 74 21.20 -0.51 13.36
N LYS A 75 21.34 -1.31 12.30
CA LYS A 75 20.86 -0.99 10.96
C LYS A 75 19.54 -1.71 10.69
N ALA A 76 18.58 -0.98 10.19
CA ALA A 76 17.31 -1.52 9.73
C ALA A 76 17.08 -1.15 8.27
N GLN A 77 16.89 -2.14 7.42
CA GLN A 77 16.57 -1.95 6.01
C GLN A 77 15.21 -2.55 5.71
N VAL A 78 14.30 -1.74 5.19
CA VAL A 78 12.96 -2.17 4.81
C VAL A 78 12.82 -2.07 3.30
N THR A 79 12.45 -3.17 2.65
CA THR A 79 12.11 -3.20 1.23
C THR A 79 10.61 -3.44 1.08
N PHE A 80 9.94 -2.58 0.34
CA PHE A 80 8.50 -2.67 0.04
C PHE A 80 8.30 -2.91 -1.45
N PHE A 81 7.43 -3.85 -1.81
CA PHE A 81 6.98 -4.00 -3.18
C PHE A 81 5.60 -4.65 -3.25
N VAL A 82 4.94 -4.51 -4.40
CA VAL A 82 3.70 -5.20 -4.73
C VAL A 82 4.02 -6.21 -5.82
N PRO A 83 3.90 -7.52 -5.55
CA PRO A 83 4.14 -8.55 -6.56
C PRO A 83 3.11 -8.49 -7.70
N GLN A 84 3.47 -9.03 -8.86
CA GLN A 84 2.55 -9.18 -9.98
C GLN A 84 1.44 -10.18 -9.61
N ASP A 85 0.20 -9.88 -10.05
CA ASP A 85 -0.98 -10.74 -9.83
C ASP A 85 -1.19 -11.16 -8.37
N TYR A 86 -0.94 -10.21 -7.45
CA TYR A 86 -1.02 -10.43 -6.01
C TYR A 86 -1.73 -9.28 -5.31
N ASP A 87 -2.78 -9.59 -4.57
CA ASP A 87 -3.60 -8.60 -3.86
C ASP A 87 -3.00 -8.25 -2.48
N GLY A 88 -1.73 -7.89 -2.45
CA GLY A 88 -1.03 -7.55 -1.23
C GLY A 88 0.30 -6.87 -1.46
N GLU A 89 0.78 -6.18 -0.42
CA GLU A 89 2.12 -5.61 -0.35
C GLU A 89 3.00 -6.53 0.49
N VAL A 90 4.21 -6.81 0.00
CA VAL A 90 5.20 -7.59 0.73
C VAL A 90 6.33 -6.67 1.20
N GLN A 91 6.71 -6.83 2.47
CA GLN A 91 7.71 -6.02 3.12
C GLN A 91 8.79 -6.95 3.71
N GLN A 92 10.04 -6.71 3.40
CA GLN A 92 11.17 -7.38 4.06
C GLN A 92 11.89 -6.39 4.96
N LEU A 93 12.00 -6.71 6.23
CA LEU A 93 12.80 -5.98 7.20
C LEU A 93 14.04 -6.80 7.54
N VAL A 94 15.22 -6.24 7.27
CA VAL A 94 16.51 -6.79 7.66
C VAL A 94 17.10 -5.91 8.75
N LEU A 95 17.35 -6.51 9.91
CA LEU A 95 17.95 -5.89 11.07
C LEU A 95 19.37 -6.43 11.23
N THR A 96 20.38 -5.56 11.29
CA THR A 96 21.79 -5.97 11.41
C THR A 96 22.47 -5.22 12.55
N ASN A 97 23.12 -5.95 13.43
CA ASN A 97 23.99 -5.36 14.43
C ASN A 97 25.39 -5.16 13.83
N GLU A 98 25.71 -3.92 13.49
CA GLU A 98 27.03 -3.53 12.94
C GLU A 98 28.03 -3.12 14.05
N GLY A 99 27.63 -3.21 15.31
CA GLY A 99 28.46 -2.89 16.48
C GLY A 99 29.30 -4.07 16.97
N SER A 100 30.09 -3.82 17.99
CA SER A 100 30.98 -4.79 18.64
C SER A 100 30.37 -5.52 19.85
N GLU A 101 29.21 -5.08 20.31
CA GLU A 101 28.47 -5.66 21.44
C GLU A 101 27.11 -6.22 21.03
N ALA A 102 26.63 -7.21 21.80
CA ALA A 102 25.28 -7.74 21.56
C ALA A 102 24.22 -6.68 21.84
N LYS A 103 23.21 -6.61 20.98
CA LYS A 103 22.08 -5.68 21.08
C LYS A 103 20.79 -6.43 21.39
N GLU A 104 20.01 -5.86 22.30
CA GLU A 104 18.67 -6.31 22.61
C GLU A 104 17.69 -5.14 22.48
N PHE A 105 16.63 -5.32 21.71
CA PHE A 105 15.66 -4.26 21.41
C PHE A 105 14.28 -4.82 21.14
N SER A 106 13.29 -3.95 21.24
CA SER A 106 11.89 -4.23 20.89
C SER A 106 11.58 -3.73 19.49
N LEU A 107 11.01 -4.59 18.67
CA LEU A 107 10.49 -4.26 17.34
C LEU A 107 8.97 -4.25 17.38
N PHE A 108 8.37 -3.21 16.82
CA PHE A 108 6.94 -3.14 16.55
C PHE A 108 6.69 -2.88 15.07
N SER A 109 5.83 -3.67 14.45
CA SER A 109 5.19 -3.30 13.21
C SER A 109 3.95 -2.48 13.51
N PHE A 110 3.48 -1.68 12.56
CA PHE A 110 2.26 -0.91 12.73
C PHE A 110 1.56 -0.69 11.39
N ALA A 111 0.26 -0.97 11.34
CA ALA A 111 -0.63 -0.57 10.27
C ALA A 111 -1.97 -0.09 10.87
N GLU A 112 -2.43 1.08 10.47
CA GLU A 112 -3.75 1.59 10.86
C GLU A 112 -4.76 1.29 9.75
N TRP A 113 -5.84 0.59 10.09
CA TRP A 113 -6.86 0.20 9.13
C TRP A 113 -7.77 1.36 8.75
N CYS A 114 -8.04 1.49 7.47
CA CYS A 114 -9.11 2.34 6.97
C CYS A 114 -10.43 1.55 6.95
N LEU A 115 -11.54 2.25 7.04
CA LEU A 115 -12.89 1.67 7.02
C LEU A 115 -13.45 1.58 5.61
N TRP A 116 -12.58 1.26 4.65
CA TRP A 116 -12.87 1.01 3.24
C TRP A 116 -13.22 2.26 2.42
N ASP A 117 -14.08 3.15 2.91
CA ASP A 117 -14.34 4.43 2.27
C ASP A 117 -13.43 5.50 2.86
N ALA A 118 -12.42 5.90 2.09
CA ALA A 118 -11.43 6.87 2.54
C ALA A 118 -12.02 8.27 2.74
N GLN A 119 -13.08 8.62 2.03
CA GLN A 119 -13.74 9.92 2.21
C GLN A 119 -14.55 9.95 3.48
N ASP A 120 -15.33 8.91 3.75
CA ASP A 120 -16.05 8.77 5.02
C ASP A 120 -15.06 8.76 6.19
N ASP A 121 -13.95 8.02 6.07
CA ASP A 121 -12.92 7.94 7.10
C ASP A 121 -12.25 9.29 7.37
N SER A 122 -12.05 10.13 6.36
CA SER A 122 -11.45 11.45 6.53
C SER A 122 -12.41 12.53 6.97
N ASN A 123 -13.66 12.50 6.50
CA ASN A 123 -14.62 13.60 6.72
C ASN A 123 -15.40 13.47 8.02
N ASN A 124 -15.76 12.25 8.41
CA ASN A 124 -16.75 12.03 9.47
C ASN A 124 -16.16 11.48 10.76
N PHE A 125 -14.84 11.33 10.86
CA PHE A 125 -14.20 10.68 12.01
C PHE A 125 -14.85 9.33 12.39
N GLN A 126 -15.29 8.60 11.40
CA GLN A 126 -16.14 7.41 11.56
C GLN A 126 -15.46 6.23 12.26
N ARG A 127 -14.24 6.38 12.70
CA ARG A 127 -13.63 5.41 13.61
C ARG A 127 -14.50 5.09 14.82
N ASN A 128 -15.38 6.04 15.21
CA ASN A 128 -16.30 5.89 16.33
C ASN A 128 -17.59 5.13 15.99
N PHE A 129 -17.89 4.99 14.70
CA PHE A 129 -19.09 4.32 14.19
C PHE A 129 -18.77 3.05 13.41
N SER A 130 -17.50 2.74 13.26
CA SER A 130 -17.12 1.58 12.50
C SER A 130 -17.19 0.32 13.36
N THR A 131 -17.81 -0.65 12.79
CA THR A 131 -17.86 -2.01 13.32
C THR A 131 -16.68 -2.84 12.79
N GLY A 132 -15.50 -2.22 12.72
CA GLY A 132 -14.27 -2.94 12.39
C GLY A 132 -13.99 -3.94 13.49
N ARG A 133 -13.83 -5.21 13.12
CA ARG A 133 -13.46 -6.30 14.01
C ARG A 133 -12.13 -6.87 13.61
N VAL A 134 -11.40 -7.34 14.59
CA VAL A 134 -10.13 -8.02 14.36
C VAL A 134 -10.23 -9.48 14.77
N GLU A 135 -9.40 -10.31 14.18
CA GLU A 135 -9.09 -11.66 14.63
C GLU A 135 -7.58 -11.80 14.64
N VAL A 136 -7.04 -12.48 15.65
CA VAL A 136 -5.61 -12.77 15.74
C VAL A 136 -5.43 -14.28 15.75
N GLU A 137 -4.57 -14.77 14.87
CA GLU A 137 -4.22 -16.19 14.78
C GLU A 137 -2.71 -16.34 14.58
N GLY A 138 -2.00 -16.71 15.64
CA GLY A 138 -0.53 -16.74 15.62
C GLY A 138 0.05 -15.35 15.35
N SER A 139 0.81 -15.22 14.27
CA SER A 139 1.42 -13.96 13.85
C SER A 139 0.62 -13.25 12.72
N VAL A 140 -0.66 -13.52 12.61
CA VAL A 140 -1.53 -12.89 11.61
C VAL A 140 -2.67 -12.15 12.29
N ILE A 141 -2.81 -10.87 11.96
CA ILE A 141 -3.89 -10.00 12.42
C ILE A 141 -4.81 -9.73 11.24
N TYR A 142 -6.06 -10.11 11.36
CA TYR A 142 -7.10 -9.94 10.35
C TYR A 142 -8.01 -8.79 10.73
N HIS A 143 -8.43 -7.99 9.74
CA HIS A 143 -9.41 -6.93 9.90
C HIS A 143 -10.57 -7.11 8.95
N LYS A 144 -11.77 -7.17 9.50
CA LYS A 144 -13.02 -7.17 8.75
C LYS A 144 -13.88 -5.99 9.18
N THR A 145 -14.68 -5.49 8.26
CA THR A 145 -15.71 -4.51 8.58
C THR A 145 -17.02 -4.91 7.95
N GLU A 146 -18.09 -4.76 8.71
CA GLU A 146 -19.46 -5.03 8.28
C GLU A 146 -20.21 -3.72 7.99
N TYR A 147 -19.49 -2.68 7.60
CA TYR A 147 -20.02 -1.36 7.41
C TYR A 147 -20.73 -1.19 6.07
N ARG A 148 -22.01 -0.83 6.10
CA ARG A 148 -22.89 -0.61 4.94
C ARG A 148 -22.91 -1.83 3.98
N ASP A 149 -22.79 -1.58 2.67
CA ASP A 149 -22.92 -2.60 1.62
C ASP A 149 -21.61 -3.32 1.27
N ARG A 150 -20.51 -2.94 1.93
CA ARG A 150 -19.17 -3.44 1.60
C ARG A 150 -18.72 -4.50 2.58
N ARG A 151 -19.32 -5.68 2.45
CA ARG A 151 -19.12 -6.80 3.36
C ARG A 151 -18.36 -7.98 2.75
N ASP A 152 -17.98 -7.86 1.48
CA ASP A 152 -17.42 -8.93 0.64
C ASP A 152 -15.91 -9.06 0.73
N HIS A 153 -15.25 -8.42 1.73
CA HIS A 153 -13.81 -8.41 1.84
C HIS A 153 -13.30 -8.34 3.28
N TYR A 154 -12.02 -8.66 3.44
CA TYR A 154 -11.24 -8.43 4.64
C TYR A 154 -9.77 -8.16 4.28
N ALA A 155 -9.01 -7.63 5.22
CA ALA A 155 -7.57 -7.46 5.07
C ALA A 155 -6.83 -8.21 6.18
N PHE A 156 -5.54 -8.42 6.02
CA PHE A 156 -4.69 -9.05 7.02
C PHE A 156 -3.28 -8.46 6.99
N TYR A 157 -2.61 -8.55 8.13
CA TYR A 157 -1.20 -8.23 8.25
C TYR A 157 -0.50 -9.35 8.99
N SER A 158 0.55 -9.92 8.40
CA SER A 158 1.26 -11.08 8.92
C SER A 158 2.75 -10.85 8.98
N VAL A 159 3.43 -11.63 9.81
CA VAL A 159 4.90 -11.76 9.83
C VAL A 159 5.27 -13.24 9.81
N ASN A 160 6.37 -13.57 9.14
CA ASN A 160 6.84 -14.95 8.98
C ASN A 160 7.61 -15.52 10.19
N ASP A 161 7.45 -14.91 11.35
CA ASP A 161 8.08 -15.34 12.61
C ASP A 161 7.05 -15.38 13.73
N THR A 162 7.38 -16.03 14.83
CA THR A 162 6.60 -15.93 16.06
C THR A 162 6.69 -14.52 16.64
N ILE A 163 5.62 -14.07 17.25
CA ILE A 163 5.55 -12.77 17.93
C ILE A 163 5.50 -12.98 19.45
N ASP A 164 5.97 -11.98 20.20
CA ASP A 164 5.97 -11.98 21.67
C ASP A 164 4.77 -11.22 22.23
N GLY A 165 3.96 -10.59 21.37
CA GLY A 165 2.74 -9.89 21.69
C GLY A 165 2.20 -9.14 20.48
N TYR A 166 1.04 -8.52 20.65
CA TYR A 166 0.38 -7.73 19.61
C TYR A 166 -0.45 -6.61 20.21
N ASP A 167 -0.82 -5.62 19.40
CA ASP A 167 -1.87 -4.67 19.73
C ASP A 167 -2.78 -4.48 18.52
N THR A 168 -4.07 -4.48 18.76
CA THR A 168 -5.08 -4.22 17.74
C THR A 168 -5.97 -3.03 18.07
N ASP A 169 -5.90 -2.50 19.30
CA ASP A 169 -6.55 -1.27 19.71
C ASP A 169 -5.58 -0.08 19.61
N ARG A 170 -6.01 0.92 18.84
CA ARG A 170 -5.22 2.11 18.59
C ARG A 170 -4.93 2.93 19.85
N ASP A 171 -5.92 3.09 20.69
CA ASP A 171 -5.80 3.94 21.87
C ASP A 171 -4.92 3.28 22.94
N GLU A 172 -4.96 1.96 23.04
CA GLU A 172 -4.04 1.19 23.90
C GLU A 172 -2.61 1.20 23.36
N PHE A 173 -2.42 1.16 22.06
CA PHE A 173 -1.08 1.22 21.46
C PHE A 173 -0.46 2.60 21.54
N ILE A 174 -1.22 3.65 21.12
CA ILE A 174 -0.71 5.01 21.04
C ILE A 174 -0.74 5.70 22.40
N GLY A 175 -1.79 5.49 23.19
CA GLY A 175 -2.11 6.27 24.39
C GLY A 175 -3.00 7.47 24.08
N LEU A 176 -3.92 7.82 24.99
CA LEU A 176 -4.96 8.82 24.77
C LEU A 176 -4.41 10.22 24.42
N TYR A 177 -3.26 10.57 24.98
CA TYR A 177 -2.66 11.92 24.81
C TYR A 177 -1.34 11.89 24.03
N ASN A 178 -0.98 10.74 23.47
CA ASN A 178 0.22 10.56 22.67
C ASN A 178 -0.12 10.60 21.16
N GLY A 179 0.92 10.63 20.34
CA GLY A 179 0.82 10.54 18.88
C GLY A 179 1.67 9.40 18.32
N PHE A 180 1.68 9.30 17.00
CA PHE A 180 2.54 8.34 16.30
C PHE A 180 4.04 8.57 16.53
N ASN A 181 4.43 9.76 16.95
CA ASN A 181 5.81 10.09 17.27
C ASN A 181 6.26 9.55 18.65
N ASN A 182 5.33 9.18 19.50
CA ASN A 182 5.61 8.69 20.85
C ASN A 182 4.56 7.67 21.35
N PRO A 183 4.31 6.55 20.63
CA PRO A 183 3.30 5.57 21.04
C PRO A 183 3.64 4.94 22.38
N GLN A 184 2.65 4.83 23.27
CA GLN A 184 2.83 4.35 24.63
C GLN A 184 3.41 2.93 24.70
N ALA A 185 2.90 1.99 23.88
CA ALA A 185 3.40 0.62 23.85
C ALA A 185 4.87 0.57 23.41
N VAL A 186 5.24 1.39 22.40
CA VAL A 186 6.62 1.45 21.91
C VAL A 186 7.55 2.04 22.96
N LEU A 187 7.13 3.10 23.67
CA LEU A 187 7.92 3.69 24.77
C LEU A 187 8.12 2.70 25.91
N ALA A 188 7.08 1.92 26.24
CA ALA A 188 7.15 0.87 27.24
C ALA A 188 8.01 -0.33 26.79
N GLY A 189 8.32 -0.45 25.51
CA GLY A 189 9.07 -1.57 24.93
C GLY A 189 8.33 -2.91 24.98
N LYS A 190 6.99 -2.90 25.12
CA LYS A 190 6.15 -4.08 25.27
C LYS A 190 4.74 -3.83 24.73
N ALA A 191 4.18 -4.84 24.05
CA ALA A 191 2.76 -4.84 23.66
C ALA A 191 1.84 -5.04 24.87
N ASN A 192 0.59 -4.58 24.73
CA ASN A 192 -0.46 -4.73 25.75
C ASN A 192 -1.35 -5.94 25.48
N ASP A 193 -1.17 -6.64 24.36
CA ASP A 193 -2.06 -7.69 23.85
C ASP A 193 -3.51 -7.21 23.73
N SER A 194 -3.67 -5.95 23.33
CA SER A 194 -4.95 -5.29 23.23
C SER A 194 -5.77 -5.82 22.06
N PHE A 195 -7.10 -5.86 22.25
CA PHE A 195 -8.03 -6.41 21.27
C PHE A 195 -9.14 -5.40 20.95
N ALA A 196 -9.17 -4.90 19.71
CA ALA A 196 -10.21 -3.99 19.25
C ALA A 196 -11.45 -4.74 18.76
N ASP A 197 -12.60 -4.37 19.28
CA ASP A 197 -13.90 -4.82 18.78
C ASP A 197 -14.80 -3.62 18.54
N GLY A 198 -14.88 -3.18 17.29
CA GLY A 198 -15.75 -2.08 16.85
C GLY A 198 -15.16 -0.67 16.97
N TRP A 199 -13.96 -0.50 17.48
CA TRP A 199 -13.27 0.78 17.64
C TRP A 199 -12.02 0.84 16.73
N ALA A 200 -11.38 1.97 16.61
CA ALA A 200 -10.24 2.26 15.75
C ALA A 200 -9.19 1.11 15.66
N PRO A 201 -9.39 0.08 14.81
CA PRO A 201 -8.52 -1.07 14.79
C PRO A 201 -7.19 -0.76 14.11
N ILE A 202 -6.14 -1.37 14.66
CA ILE A 202 -4.79 -1.37 14.09
C ILE A 202 -4.28 -2.81 13.95
N ALA A 203 -3.12 -2.98 13.34
CA ALA A 203 -2.32 -4.19 13.44
C ALA A 203 -0.91 -3.82 13.87
N SER A 204 -0.51 -4.29 15.02
CA SER A 204 0.85 -4.17 15.53
C SER A 204 1.33 -5.51 16.05
N HIS A 205 2.44 -5.97 15.50
CA HIS A 205 3.18 -7.13 16.02
C HIS A 205 4.31 -6.63 16.91
N TYR A 206 4.51 -7.27 18.04
CA TYR A 206 5.62 -7.01 18.96
C TYR A 206 6.57 -8.19 18.96
N LYS A 207 7.87 -7.91 18.86
CA LYS A 207 8.91 -8.91 18.96
C LYS A 207 10.13 -8.36 19.69
N LYS A 208 10.61 -9.12 20.68
CA LYS A 208 11.89 -8.89 21.34
C LYS A 208 12.99 -9.57 20.54
N ILE A 209 14.02 -8.83 20.18
CA ILE A 209 15.10 -9.30 19.32
C ILE A 209 16.43 -9.10 20.02
N LYS A 210 17.28 -10.12 19.92
CA LYS A 210 18.68 -10.05 20.35
C LYS A 210 19.56 -10.42 19.16
N LEU A 211 20.57 -9.59 18.88
CA LEU A 211 21.55 -9.82 17.82
C LEU A 211 22.95 -9.72 18.39
N ASN A 212 23.78 -10.73 18.14
CA ASN A 212 25.21 -10.67 18.42
C ASN A 212 25.93 -9.75 17.43
N PRO A 213 27.19 -9.35 17.68
CA PRO A 213 27.98 -8.57 16.73
C PRO A 213 28.02 -9.21 15.33
N GLY A 214 27.70 -8.43 14.32
CA GLY A 214 27.65 -8.88 12.91
C GLY A 214 26.43 -9.75 12.55
N GLU A 215 25.57 -10.08 13.51
CA GLU A 215 24.38 -10.89 13.24
C GLU A 215 23.27 -10.08 12.57
N SER A 216 22.53 -10.74 11.69
CA SER A 216 21.35 -10.16 11.00
C SER A 216 20.13 -11.05 11.22
N LYS A 217 18.97 -10.42 11.35
CA LYS A 217 17.66 -11.07 11.34
C LYS A 217 16.79 -10.51 10.22
N THR A 218 16.21 -11.41 9.44
CA THR A 218 15.30 -11.06 8.35
C THR A 218 13.87 -11.46 8.72
N LEU A 219 12.95 -10.52 8.57
CA LEU A 219 11.52 -10.71 8.76
C LEU A 219 10.78 -10.32 7.48
N VAL A 220 9.78 -11.11 7.10
CA VAL A 220 8.92 -10.83 5.95
C VAL A 220 7.49 -10.62 6.44
N PHE A 221 6.93 -9.48 6.07
CA PHE A 221 5.55 -9.10 6.38
C PHE A 221 4.72 -9.11 5.11
N VAL A 222 3.45 -9.50 5.24
CA VAL A 222 2.47 -9.43 4.15
C VAL A 222 1.26 -8.63 4.62
N LEU A 223 1.01 -7.51 3.96
CA LEU A 223 -0.21 -6.74 4.11
C LEU A 223 -1.13 -7.09 2.94
N GLY A 224 -2.09 -7.97 3.18
CA GLY A 224 -2.93 -8.57 2.15
C GLY A 224 -4.38 -8.13 2.20
N TYR A 225 -5.05 -8.32 1.07
CA TYR A 225 -6.46 -8.02 0.86
C TYR A 225 -7.15 -9.19 0.18
N VAL A 226 -8.34 -9.55 0.64
CA VAL A 226 -9.11 -10.67 0.12
C VAL A 226 -10.54 -10.23 -0.19
N GLU A 227 -10.97 -10.40 -1.44
CA GLU A 227 -12.38 -10.35 -1.83
C GLU A 227 -12.96 -11.75 -1.98
N MET A 228 -14.19 -11.93 -1.49
CA MET A 228 -14.94 -13.16 -1.65
C MET A 228 -16.44 -12.90 -1.47
N PRO A 229 -17.31 -13.74 -2.04
CA PRO A 229 -18.74 -13.61 -1.80
C PRO A 229 -19.07 -13.60 -0.29
N VAL A 230 -20.05 -12.79 0.10
CA VAL A 230 -20.41 -12.61 1.52
C VAL A 230 -20.75 -13.94 2.20
N ASN A 231 -21.41 -14.85 1.47
CA ASN A 231 -21.77 -16.18 1.97
C ASN A 231 -20.57 -17.13 2.16
N GLU A 232 -19.39 -16.80 1.61
CA GLU A 232 -18.15 -17.57 1.74
C GLU A 232 -17.17 -16.94 2.73
N LYS A 233 -17.39 -15.67 3.12
CA LYS A 233 -16.49 -14.88 3.97
C LYS A 233 -16.33 -15.47 5.37
N PHE A 234 -17.37 -16.08 5.89
CA PHE A 234 -17.38 -16.64 7.24
C PHE A 234 -17.45 -18.16 7.23
N LEU A 235 -16.93 -18.77 8.28
CA LEU A 235 -17.14 -20.18 8.57
C LEU A 235 -18.61 -20.44 8.96
N ALA A 236 -18.94 -21.69 9.25
CA ALA A 236 -20.30 -22.12 9.61
C ALA A 236 -20.89 -21.42 10.86
N ASP A 237 -20.03 -20.82 11.69
CA ASP A 237 -20.43 -20.02 12.86
C ASP A 237 -20.95 -18.63 12.49
N GLY A 238 -20.81 -18.22 11.25
CA GLY A 238 -21.22 -16.90 10.74
C GLY A 238 -20.44 -15.72 11.28
N LYS A 239 -19.34 -15.94 11.98
CA LYS A 239 -18.53 -14.91 12.67
C LYS A 239 -17.06 -14.98 12.35
N THR A 240 -16.45 -16.16 12.36
CA THR A 240 -15.03 -16.37 12.10
C THR A 240 -14.74 -16.24 10.61
N ILE A 241 -13.74 -15.42 10.25
CA ILE A 241 -13.33 -15.22 8.84
C ILE A 241 -12.84 -16.55 8.25
N ASN A 242 -13.26 -16.83 7.02
CA ASN A 242 -12.67 -17.88 6.19
C ASN A 242 -11.29 -17.45 5.70
N LYS A 243 -10.24 -17.98 6.31
CA LYS A 243 -8.85 -17.56 6.13
C LYS A 243 -8.11 -18.32 5.02
N VAL A 244 -8.76 -19.21 4.29
CA VAL A 244 -8.10 -20.08 3.30
C VAL A 244 -7.32 -19.27 2.26
N LYS A 245 -7.94 -18.25 1.68
CA LYS A 245 -7.27 -17.39 0.68
C LYS A 245 -6.10 -16.61 1.29
N ALA A 246 -6.29 -16.05 2.49
CA ALA A 246 -5.22 -15.32 3.17
C ALA A 246 -4.01 -16.20 3.49
N LYS A 247 -4.25 -17.43 3.97
CA LYS A 247 -3.18 -18.42 4.23
C LYS A 247 -2.39 -18.75 2.97
N ALA A 248 -3.07 -19.00 1.86
CA ALA A 248 -2.41 -19.24 0.57
C ALA A 248 -1.58 -18.01 0.09
N MET A 249 -2.09 -16.80 0.34
CA MET A 249 -1.33 -15.58 0.04
C MET A 249 -0.08 -15.45 0.92
N ILE A 250 -0.19 -15.71 2.21
CA ILE A 250 0.94 -15.67 3.16
C ILE A 250 2.00 -16.70 2.77
N GLU A 251 1.60 -17.94 2.48
CA GLU A 251 2.50 -19.03 2.08
C GLU A 251 3.33 -18.69 0.83
N LYS A 252 2.82 -17.82 -0.04
CA LYS A 252 3.55 -17.38 -1.24
C LYS A 252 4.78 -16.52 -0.92
N TYR A 253 4.81 -15.85 0.26
CA TYR A 253 5.88 -14.93 0.66
C TYR A 253 6.31 -15.11 2.13
N ASP A 254 6.28 -16.33 2.66
CA ASP A 254 6.58 -16.63 4.05
C ASP A 254 8.08 -16.78 4.38
N SER A 255 8.97 -16.50 3.41
CA SER A 255 10.42 -16.60 3.61
C SER A 255 11.20 -15.56 2.82
N ALA A 256 12.46 -15.35 3.21
CA ALA A 256 13.37 -14.43 2.53
C ALA A 256 13.67 -14.88 1.08
N GLU A 257 13.72 -16.21 0.83
CA GLU A 257 13.95 -16.78 -0.50
C GLU A 257 12.76 -16.50 -1.41
N LYS A 258 11.52 -16.68 -0.90
CA LYS A 258 10.30 -16.38 -1.66
C LYS A 258 10.15 -14.89 -1.92
N PHE A 259 10.53 -14.04 -0.95
CA PHE A 259 10.63 -12.60 -1.17
C PHE A 259 11.61 -12.26 -2.29
N ALA A 260 12.82 -12.83 -2.27
CA ALA A 260 13.82 -12.59 -3.30
C ALA A 260 13.37 -13.05 -4.68
N ALA A 261 12.66 -14.18 -4.76
CA ALA A 261 12.07 -14.67 -6.01
C ALA A 261 11.02 -13.69 -6.56
N GLY A 262 10.09 -13.19 -5.72
CA GLY A 262 9.11 -12.18 -6.14
C GLY A 262 9.75 -10.86 -6.60
N MET A 263 10.83 -10.42 -5.95
CA MET A 263 11.61 -9.27 -6.40
C MET A 263 12.30 -9.52 -7.76
N ALA A 264 12.76 -10.74 -8.02
CA ALA A 264 13.33 -11.10 -9.31
C ALA A 264 12.26 -11.12 -10.41
N GLU A 265 11.08 -11.65 -10.13
CA GLU A 265 9.92 -11.62 -11.04
C GLU A 265 9.51 -10.17 -11.38
N LEU A 266 9.46 -9.28 -10.38
CA LEU A 266 9.17 -7.86 -10.61
C LEU A 266 10.21 -7.19 -11.51
N ARG A 267 11.50 -7.48 -11.30
CA ARG A 267 12.58 -6.96 -12.17
C ARG A 267 12.44 -7.47 -13.59
N ALA A 268 12.24 -8.78 -13.76
CA ALA A 268 12.07 -9.38 -15.09
C ALA A 268 10.86 -8.80 -15.84
N TYR A 269 9.76 -8.51 -15.14
CA TYR A 269 8.62 -7.82 -15.72
C TYR A 269 9.00 -6.44 -16.27
N TRP A 270 9.69 -5.62 -15.47
CA TRP A 270 10.11 -4.29 -15.92
C TRP A 270 11.15 -4.34 -17.02
N ASP A 271 12.14 -5.24 -16.93
CA ASP A 271 13.16 -5.43 -17.98
C ASP A 271 12.50 -5.79 -19.32
N LYS A 272 11.53 -6.72 -19.30
CA LYS A 272 10.77 -7.10 -20.49
C LYS A 272 9.99 -5.90 -21.06
N LEU A 273 9.28 -5.15 -20.21
CA LEU A 273 8.48 -4.01 -20.63
C LEU A 273 9.34 -2.89 -21.25
N LEU A 274 10.44 -2.54 -20.58
CA LEU A 274 11.31 -1.45 -20.99
C LEU A 274 12.16 -1.81 -22.20
N SER A 275 12.37 -3.09 -22.50
CA SER A 275 13.12 -3.53 -23.68
C SER A 275 12.40 -3.29 -25.02
N ILE A 276 11.10 -2.96 -24.99
CA ILE A 276 10.29 -2.73 -26.20
C ILE A 276 10.71 -1.42 -26.90
N LEU A 277 11.08 -0.40 -26.13
CA LEU A 277 11.60 0.85 -26.65
C LEU A 277 12.94 1.15 -25.99
N ASN A 278 14.01 1.12 -26.78
CA ASN A 278 15.34 1.40 -26.29
C ASN A 278 16.09 2.29 -27.28
N VAL A 279 16.71 3.33 -26.78
CA VAL A 279 17.58 4.23 -27.55
C VAL A 279 19.00 4.16 -26.98
N ASP A 280 19.97 4.24 -27.87
CA ASP A 280 21.38 4.35 -27.52
C ASP A 280 21.95 5.62 -28.15
N THR A 281 22.26 6.60 -27.31
CA THR A 281 22.81 7.90 -27.71
C THR A 281 24.14 8.15 -26.98
N PRO A 282 24.98 9.06 -27.45
CA PRO A 282 26.19 9.46 -26.73
C PRO A 282 25.95 10.07 -25.35
N ASP A 283 24.72 10.49 -25.04
CA ASP A 283 24.34 11.08 -23.73
C ASP A 283 23.59 10.05 -22.87
N GLU A 284 24.27 9.50 -21.89
CA GLU A 284 23.69 8.54 -20.96
C GLU A 284 22.52 9.07 -20.13
N LYS A 285 22.40 10.40 -19.95
CA LYS A 285 21.25 10.97 -19.24
C LYS A 285 20.00 10.90 -20.12
N VAL A 286 20.14 11.13 -21.42
CA VAL A 286 19.07 10.96 -22.40
C VAL A 286 18.65 9.49 -22.44
N ASN A 287 19.61 8.56 -22.52
CA ASN A 287 19.34 7.12 -22.50
C ASN A 287 18.56 6.71 -21.25
N ARG A 288 18.97 7.17 -20.09
CA ARG A 288 18.28 6.89 -18.81
C ARG A 288 16.87 7.46 -18.76
N MET A 289 16.68 8.69 -19.22
CA MET A 289 15.36 9.33 -19.26
C MET A 289 14.40 8.60 -20.19
N VAL A 290 14.84 8.30 -21.41
CA VAL A 290 13.98 7.67 -22.42
C VAL A 290 13.73 6.20 -22.13
N ASN A 291 14.79 5.44 -21.78
CA ASN A 291 14.69 3.98 -21.64
C ASN A 291 14.06 3.55 -20.32
N ILE A 292 14.04 4.42 -19.29
CA ILE A 292 13.55 4.05 -17.95
C ILE A 292 12.46 5.02 -17.50
N TRP A 293 12.83 6.27 -17.22
CA TRP A 293 11.96 7.15 -16.43
C TRP A 293 10.71 7.61 -17.17
N ASN A 294 10.80 7.94 -18.43
CA ASN A 294 9.62 8.35 -19.22
C ASN A 294 8.64 7.19 -19.34
N GLN A 295 9.14 5.99 -19.65
CA GLN A 295 8.32 4.79 -19.76
C GLN A 295 7.67 4.41 -18.42
N TYR A 296 8.44 4.46 -17.33
CA TYR A 296 7.92 4.22 -15.98
C TYR A 296 6.82 5.24 -15.62
N GLN A 297 7.06 6.52 -15.90
CA GLN A 297 6.09 7.57 -15.62
C GLN A 297 4.80 7.38 -16.44
N CYS A 298 4.91 7.05 -17.73
CA CYS A 298 3.75 6.74 -18.56
C CYS A 298 2.94 5.57 -18.01
N MET A 299 3.60 4.49 -17.54
CA MET A 299 2.93 3.36 -16.91
C MET A 299 2.21 3.75 -15.62
N VAL A 300 2.84 4.54 -14.76
CA VAL A 300 2.23 5.02 -13.52
C VAL A 300 1.01 5.89 -13.84
N THR A 301 1.13 6.81 -14.77
CA THR A 301 0.04 7.68 -15.19
C THR A 301 -1.12 6.87 -15.79
N PHE A 302 -0.83 5.94 -16.69
CA PHE A 302 -1.83 5.03 -17.25
C PHE A 302 -2.59 4.23 -16.17
N ASN A 303 -1.89 3.71 -15.17
CA ASN A 303 -2.52 2.92 -14.11
C ASN A 303 -3.40 3.77 -13.19
N LEU A 304 -2.96 4.97 -12.85
CA LEU A 304 -3.63 5.81 -11.86
C LEU A 304 -4.64 6.76 -12.49
N SER A 305 -4.37 7.28 -13.70
CA SER A 305 -5.19 8.27 -14.40
C SER A 305 -5.78 9.33 -13.46
N ARG A 306 -4.96 9.79 -12.52
CA ARG A 306 -5.27 10.78 -11.47
C ARG A 306 -6.31 10.34 -10.43
N SER A 307 -6.84 9.14 -10.49
CA SER A 307 -7.90 8.68 -9.57
C SER A 307 -7.45 8.56 -8.11
N ALA A 308 -6.16 8.49 -7.85
CA ALA A 308 -5.57 8.36 -6.52
C ALA A 308 -4.85 9.65 -6.04
N SER A 309 -4.96 10.75 -6.75
CA SER A 309 -4.27 11.98 -6.40
C SER A 309 -5.04 12.80 -5.36
N TYR A 310 -4.45 12.98 -4.19
CA TYR A 310 -4.98 13.91 -3.18
C TYR A 310 -4.80 15.39 -3.55
N PHE A 311 -3.72 15.70 -4.24
CA PHE A 311 -3.35 17.09 -4.54
C PHE A 311 -4.10 17.68 -5.71
N GLU A 312 -4.36 16.86 -6.73
CA GLU A 312 -5.02 17.33 -7.93
C GLU A 312 -6.53 17.09 -7.90
N SER A 313 -6.95 15.91 -7.50
CA SER A 313 -8.33 15.44 -7.73
C SER A 313 -9.07 15.06 -6.46
N GLY A 314 -8.37 14.92 -5.33
CA GLY A 314 -8.97 14.33 -4.14
C GLY A 314 -9.24 12.83 -4.27
N ILE A 315 -9.68 12.24 -3.16
CA ILE A 315 -9.86 10.78 -3.04
C ILE A 315 -11.15 10.25 -3.67
N GLY A 316 -12.03 11.12 -4.11
CA GLY A 316 -13.34 10.75 -4.65
C GLY A 316 -13.46 10.84 -6.17
N ARG A 317 -12.41 11.31 -6.84
CA ARG A 317 -12.44 11.51 -8.27
C ARG A 317 -12.31 10.19 -9.03
N GLY A 318 -13.11 10.05 -10.08
CA GLY A 318 -12.98 8.98 -11.06
C GLY A 318 -11.78 9.18 -12.00
N MET A 319 -11.65 8.29 -12.95
CA MET A 319 -10.68 8.41 -14.04
C MET A 319 -11.24 9.35 -15.11
N GLY A 320 -10.46 10.32 -15.56
CA GLY A 320 -10.88 11.25 -16.61
C GLY A 320 -11.03 10.54 -17.95
N PHE A 321 -12.08 10.89 -18.70
CA PHE A 321 -12.29 10.35 -20.04
C PHE A 321 -11.16 10.77 -20.99
N ARG A 322 -10.91 12.06 -21.11
CA ARG A 322 -9.79 12.62 -21.88
C ARG A 322 -8.45 12.15 -21.35
N ASP A 323 -8.24 12.30 -20.05
CA ASP A 323 -6.97 11.97 -19.41
C ASP A 323 -6.55 10.52 -19.66
N SER A 324 -7.49 9.56 -19.55
CA SER A 324 -7.21 8.15 -19.81
C SER A 324 -6.84 7.88 -21.27
N ASN A 325 -7.46 8.59 -22.21
CA ASN A 325 -7.09 8.49 -23.61
C ASN A 325 -5.70 9.05 -23.90
N GLN A 326 -5.35 10.21 -23.31
CA GLN A 326 -4.01 10.78 -23.41
C GLN A 326 -2.95 9.86 -22.83
N ASP A 327 -3.23 9.23 -21.68
CA ASP A 327 -2.31 8.29 -21.03
C ASP A 327 -2.04 7.06 -21.90
N ILE A 328 -3.04 6.58 -22.66
CA ILE A 328 -2.89 5.49 -23.63
C ILE A 328 -1.87 5.88 -24.71
N LEU A 329 -1.96 7.10 -25.26
CA LEU A 329 -1.07 7.54 -26.35
C LEU A 329 0.41 7.46 -25.98
N GLY A 330 0.75 7.75 -24.73
CA GLY A 330 2.12 7.70 -24.25
C GLY A 330 2.67 6.26 -24.08
N PHE A 331 1.82 5.25 -24.13
CA PHE A 331 2.23 3.91 -23.67
C PHE A 331 1.65 2.73 -24.49
N VAL A 332 0.80 2.98 -25.46
CA VAL A 332 0.08 1.95 -26.23
C VAL A 332 1.01 0.89 -26.86
N HIS A 333 2.15 1.32 -27.38
CA HIS A 333 3.13 0.43 -28.03
C HIS A 333 3.78 -0.58 -27.07
N GLN A 334 3.77 -0.32 -25.76
CA GLN A 334 4.35 -1.21 -24.75
C GLN A 334 3.33 -2.16 -24.14
N ILE A 335 2.05 -1.77 -24.07
CA ILE A 335 0.99 -2.53 -23.43
C ILE A 335 -0.27 -2.62 -24.30
N PRO A 336 -0.18 -3.07 -25.57
CA PRO A 336 -1.29 -3.00 -26.52
C PRO A 336 -2.56 -3.69 -25.99
N ASP A 337 -2.44 -4.84 -25.34
CA ASP A 337 -3.61 -5.58 -24.79
C ASP A 337 -4.33 -4.77 -23.72
N ARG A 338 -3.59 -4.20 -22.77
CA ARG A 338 -4.16 -3.35 -21.70
C ARG A 338 -4.69 -2.02 -22.24
N ALA A 339 -4.04 -1.47 -23.25
CA ALA A 339 -4.52 -0.28 -23.95
C ALA A 339 -5.87 -0.56 -24.63
N LYS A 340 -6.01 -1.70 -25.30
CA LYS A 340 -7.28 -2.14 -25.90
C LYS A 340 -8.40 -2.28 -24.85
N GLU A 341 -8.12 -2.93 -23.74
CA GLU A 341 -9.08 -3.04 -22.62
C GLU A 341 -9.53 -1.67 -22.13
N ARG A 342 -8.58 -0.74 -21.93
CA ARG A 342 -8.88 0.62 -21.49
C ARG A 342 -9.71 1.39 -22.51
N ILE A 343 -9.41 1.27 -23.80
CA ILE A 343 -10.18 1.87 -24.89
C ILE A 343 -11.63 1.37 -24.87
N ILE A 344 -11.83 0.06 -24.70
CA ILE A 344 -13.16 -0.54 -24.60
C ILE A 344 -13.91 -0.05 -23.36
N ASP A 345 -13.24 0.01 -22.21
CA ASP A 345 -13.82 0.54 -20.98
C ASP A 345 -14.30 1.98 -21.14
N ILE A 346 -13.47 2.85 -21.73
CA ILE A 346 -13.81 4.25 -21.97
C ILE A 346 -14.95 4.35 -22.98
N ALA A 347 -14.86 3.63 -24.10
CA ALA A 347 -15.90 3.63 -25.14
C ALA A 347 -17.26 3.18 -24.60
N SER A 348 -17.28 2.21 -23.67
CA SER A 348 -18.52 1.72 -23.04
C SER A 348 -19.25 2.77 -22.19
N THR A 349 -18.60 3.91 -21.89
CA THR A 349 -19.18 5.01 -21.12
C THR A 349 -19.74 6.14 -22.00
N GLN A 350 -19.59 6.05 -23.34
CA GLN A 350 -20.19 7.02 -24.25
C GLN A 350 -21.72 6.89 -24.30
N PHE A 351 -22.35 8.00 -24.57
CA PHE A 351 -23.79 8.05 -24.85
C PHE A 351 -24.11 7.69 -26.31
N PRO A 352 -25.37 7.33 -26.62
CA PRO A 352 -25.78 7.01 -27.99
C PRO A 352 -25.55 8.13 -28.99
N ASP A 353 -25.53 9.38 -28.57
CA ASP A 353 -25.25 10.57 -29.37
C ASP A 353 -23.76 10.86 -29.58
N GLY A 354 -22.90 10.04 -28.96
CA GLY A 354 -21.44 10.19 -28.99
C GLY A 354 -20.84 11.07 -27.89
N GLY A 355 -21.67 11.72 -27.08
CA GLY A 355 -21.23 12.45 -25.89
C GLY A 355 -20.75 11.53 -24.76
N CYS A 356 -20.17 12.10 -23.72
CA CYS A 356 -19.73 11.35 -22.55
C CYS A 356 -19.68 12.21 -21.30
N TYR A 357 -19.68 11.58 -20.14
CA TYR A 357 -19.26 12.27 -18.92
C TYR A 357 -17.74 12.47 -18.92
N HIS A 358 -17.29 13.56 -18.31
CA HIS A 358 -15.87 13.86 -18.18
C HIS A 358 -15.08 12.80 -17.39
N GLN A 359 -15.76 11.99 -16.60
CA GLN A 359 -15.14 10.94 -15.76
C GLN A 359 -15.95 9.65 -15.74
N TYR A 360 -15.26 8.56 -15.45
CA TYR A 360 -15.86 7.28 -15.13
C TYR A 360 -15.23 6.67 -13.86
N GLN A 361 -15.98 5.77 -13.21
CA GLN A 361 -15.52 5.10 -12.01
C GLN A 361 -14.77 3.80 -12.35
N PRO A 362 -13.52 3.63 -11.89
CA PRO A 362 -12.71 2.48 -12.30
C PRO A 362 -13.26 1.12 -11.83
N LEU A 363 -13.97 1.06 -10.69
CA LEU A 363 -14.56 -0.19 -10.19
C LEU A 363 -15.81 -0.61 -10.96
N THR A 364 -16.69 0.33 -11.24
CA THR A 364 -17.99 0.06 -11.88
C THR A 364 -17.91 0.18 -13.39
N LYS A 365 -16.87 0.83 -13.90
CA LYS A 365 -16.69 1.19 -15.32
C LYS A 365 -17.88 1.95 -15.89
N LYS A 366 -18.52 2.78 -15.07
CA LYS A 366 -19.66 3.63 -15.45
C LYS A 366 -19.26 5.09 -15.42
N GLY A 367 -19.86 5.86 -16.31
CA GLY A 367 -19.71 7.30 -16.32
C GLY A 367 -20.15 7.94 -14.98
N ASN A 368 -19.51 9.05 -14.62
CA ASN A 368 -19.77 9.81 -13.41
C ASN A 368 -20.26 11.21 -13.74
N ALA A 369 -21.49 11.51 -13.34
CA ALA A 369 -22.13 12.82 -13.58
C ALA A 369 -21.67 13.93 -12.62
N ASP A 370 -20.94 13.61 -11.55
CA ASP A 370 -20.63 14.57 -10.46
C ASP A 370 -19.81 15.79 -10.94
N ILE A 371 -19.05 15.64 -12.02
CA ILE A 371 -18.21 16.72 -12.60
C ILE A 371 -18.79 17.21 -13.93
N GLY A 372 -19.96 16.71 -14.32
CA GLY A 372 -20.65 17.10 -15.52
C GLY A 372 -20.23 16.32 -16.77
N GLY A 373 -20.82 16.72 -17.88
CA GLY A 373 -20.55 16.25 -19.24
C GLY A 373 -20.37 17.44 -20.16
N ASP A 374 -20.53 17.20 -21.46
CA ASP A 374 -20.56 18.24 -22.50
C ASP A 374 -19.22 18.95 -22.77
N PHE A 375 -18.11 18.33 -22.40
CA PHE A 375 -16.81 18.75 -22.89
C PHE A 375 -16.65 18.26 -24.33
N SER A 376 -16.67 19.18 -25.27
CA SER A 376 -16.73 18.87 -26.69
C SER A 376 -15.51 18.12 -27.23
N ASP A 377 -14.39 18.20 -26.56
CA ASP A 377 -13.15 17.53 -26.95
C ASP A 377 -13.00 16.10 -26.39
N ASP A 378 -13.68 15.76 -25.28
CA ASP A 378 -13.56 14.46 -24.66
C ASP A 378 -13.77 13.27 -25.62
N PRO A 379 -14.85 13.23 -26.44
CA PRO A 379 -15.07 12.13 -27.39
C PRO A 379 -13.99 12.04 -28.48
N LEU A 380 -13.36 13.15 -28.84
CA LEU A 380 -12.33 13.20 -29.90
C LEU A 380 -11.06 12.47 -29.49
N TRP A 381 -10.74 12.47 -28.20
CA TRP A 381 -9.59 11.76 -27.65
C TRP A 381 -9.72 10.24 -27.77
N LEU A 382 -10.94 9.71 -27.71
CA LEU A 382 -11.17 8.27 -27.95
C LEU A 382 -10.83 7.87 -29.38
N ILE A 383 -11.20 8.71 -30.35
CA ILE A 383 -10.86 8.49 -31.77
C ILE A 383 -9.35 8.44 -31.95
N LEU A 384 -8.63 9.36 -31.30
CA LEU A 384 -7.18 9.43 -31.38
C LEU A 384 -6.52 8.18 -30.74
N SER A 385 -7.03 7.73 -29.58
CA SER A 385 -6.53 6.51 -28.90
C SER A 385 -6.74 5.26 -29.76
N VAL A 386 -7.91 5.12 -30.37
CA VAL A 386 -8.21 4.01 -31.28
C VAL A 386 -7.26 4.05 -32.48
N SER A 387 -7.08 5.24 -33.09
CA SER A 387 -6.17 5.40 -34.23
C SER A 387 -4.70 5.06 -33.88
N ALA A 388 -4.26 5.39 -32.68
CA ALA A 388 -2.90 5.05 -32.22
C ALA A 388 -2.73 3.57 -31.89
N TYR A 389 -3.82 2.89 -31.54
CA TYR A 389 -3.80 1.45 -31.24
C TYR A 389 -3.75 0.59 -32.53
N ILE A 390 -4.43 1.01 -33.62
CA ILE A 390 -4.47 0.30 -34.92
C ILE A 390 -3.12 0.41 -35.65
#